data_2f9889be143d7452cae542899d297916
#
_entry.id   2f9889be143d7452cae542899d297916
#
_cell.length_a   1.000
_cell.length_b   1.000
_cell.length_c   1.000
_cell.angle_alpha   90.00
_cell.angle_beta   90.00
_cell.angle_gamma   90.00
#
_symmetry.space_group_name_H-M   'P 1'
#
loop_
_entity.id
_entity.type
_entity.pdbx_description
1 polymer ?
#
loop_
_entity_poly.entity_id
_entity_poly.type
_entity_poly.pdbx_seq_one_letter_code
_entity_poly.pdbx_strand_id
1 'polypeptide(L)'
;MKVYRNASPLARIIRSSIFEYLTEADQQALLTTPGVNVIADYALKDAVADGVMVLDIPWNVGALNFGLDPATLPLGFQFIGWGCRRPYTIDDDNSFLNCGVVIRVAAGASFPFYSTGRHVFRDIVFDGRDKTTYLFYSPDTATQFNGTRLEGCGFYRFAIGIGWASGGAARYIGTMKAYFCSISGNGDGVRNLIDSMMFGCTINANDRGVALTGGANNNFFGGCRNEWNTGDNWYAYQSVENQIFGELCDRAGRGGVVAGAKSSWILNGVNVRRSGANQPVGNDYSANFIIIDDG
;
A
#
# COMPACT_ATOMS: atom_id res chain seq x y z
N MET A 1 7.09 47.31 31.99
CA MET A 1 6.16 46.64 31.06
C MET A 1 6.72 45.26 30.75
N LYS A 2 6.23 44.20 31.43
CA LYS A 2 6.69 42.83 31.20
C LYS A 2 5.93 42.28 30.03
N VAL A 3 6.60 42.04 28.90
CA VAL A 3 6.04 41.33 27.75
C VAL A 3 6.05 39.83 28.09
N TYR A 4 4.90 39.29 28.47
CA TYR A 4 4.71 37.84 28.55
C TYR A 4 4.67 37.31 27.14
N ARG A 5 5.79 36.78 26.65
CA ARG A 5 5.80 35.87 25.51
C ARG A 5 5.30 34.53 26.03
N ASN A 6 4.00 34.34 26.01
CA ASN A 6 3.41 32.99 25.99
C ASN A 6 3.74 32.35 24.61
N ALA A 7 4.96 31.89 24.45
CA ALA A 7 5.26 30.91 23.46
C ALA A 7 4.63 29.61 24.00
N SER A 8 3.39 29.32 23.59
CA SER A 8 2.92 27.93 23.51
C SER A 8 4.05 27.15 22.86
N PRO A 9 4.58 26.10 23.48
CA PRO A 9 5.50 25.23 22.74
C PRO A 9 4.70 24.60 21.63
N LEU A 10 4.73 25.23 20.44
CA LEU A 10 4.39 24.54 19.20
C LEU A 10 5.26 23.29 19.24
N ALA A 11 4.63 22.14 19.40
CA ALA A 11 5.32 20.86 19.35
C ALA A 11 6.14 20.90 18.06
N ARG A 12 7.45 21.01 18.21
CA ARG A 12 8.37 21.15 17.07
C ARG A 12 8.35 19.80 16.39
N ILE A 13 7.77 19.74 15.18
CA ILE A 13 7.84 18.53 14.39
C ILE A 13 9.32 18.26 14.12
N ILE A 14 9.84 17.20 14.71
CA ILE A 14 11.22 16.78 14.50
C ILE A 14 11.27 16.02 13.19
N ARG A 15 12.11 16.49 12.27
CA ARG A 15 12.41 15.86 10.98
C ARG A 15 13.88 15.46 10.98
N SER A 16 14.15 14.23 10.53
CA SER A 16 15.50 13.69 10.46
C SER A 16 15.61 12.69 9.31
N SER A 17 16.82 12.37 8.90
CA SER A 17 17.09 11.31 7.92
C SER A 17 17.29 9.98 8.63
N ILE A 18 16.81 8.87 8.05
CA ILE A 18 17.10 7.53 8.56
C ILE A 18 18.62 7.27 8.63
N PHE A 19 19.40 7.88 7.75
CA PHE A 19 20.85 7.73 7.74
C PHE A 19 21.53 8.28 9.00
N GLU A 20 20.94 9.24 9.70
CA GLU A 20 21.46 9.73 10.98
C GLU A 20 21.42 8.67 12.09
N TYR A 21 20.61 7.64 11.92
CA TYR A 21 20.41 6.54 12.87
C TYR A 21 21.05 5.22 12.42
N LEU A 22 21.48 5.11 11.17
CA LEU A 22 22.20 3.96 10.66
C LEU A 22 23.67 4.00 11.05
N THR A 23 24.28 2.83 11.24
CA THR A 23 25.74 2.75 11.36
C THR A 23 26.42 3.22 10.09
N GLU A 24 27.67 3.69 10.17
CA GLU A 24 28.44 4.12 9.01
C GLU A 24 28.59 2.99 7.96
N ALA A 25 28.75 1.74 8.42
CA ALA A 25 28.84 0.58 7.56
C ALA A 25 27.53 0.34 6.78
N ASP A 26 26.36 0.49 7.45
CA ASP A 26 25.04 0.32 6.82
C ASP A 26 24.73 1.45 5.82
N GLN A 27 25.09 2.69 6.16
CA GLN A 27 24.98 3.82 5.25
C GLN A 27 25.83 3.57 3.98
N GLN A 28 27.10 3.20 4.17
CA GLN A 28 28.00 2.93 3.05
C GLN A 28 27.48 1.77 2.19
N ALA A 29 27.01 0.68 2.81
CA ALA A 29 26.42 -0.45 2.09
C ALA A 29 25.23 -0.03 1.22
N LEU A 30 24.26 0.73 1.78
CA LEU A 30 23.09 1.22 1.05
C LEU A 30 23.44 2.15 -0.11
N LEU A 31 24.54 2.89 -0.02
CA LEU A 31 24.94 3.83 -1.04
C LEU A 31 25.78 3.19 -2.18
N THR A 32 26.48 2.09 -1.89
CA THR A 32 27.48 1.57 -2.82
C THR A 32 27.27 0.13 -3.27
N THR A 33 26.44 -0.65 -2.55
CA THR A 33 26.24 -2.08 -2.85
C THR A 33 24.84 -2.32 -3.38
N PRO A 34 24.65 -2.43 -4.69
CA PRO A 34 23.35 -2.68 -5.30
C PRO A 34 22.70 -3.97 -4.75
N GLY A 35 21.42 -3.86 -4.36
CA GLY A 35 20.64 -4.98 -3.86
C GLY A 35 20.98 -5.44 -2.44
N VAL A 36 21.86 -4.75 -1.73
CA VAL A 36 22.10 -5.05 -0.31
C VAL A 36 20.80 -4.90 0.49
N ASN A 37 20.67 -5.75 1.50
CA ASN A 37 19.56 -5.69 2.46
C ASN A 37 20.13 -5.29 3.83
N VAL A 38 19.77 -4.12 4.33
CA VAL A 38 20.20 -3.61 5.62
C VAL A 38 19.06 -3.72 6.62
N ILE A 39 19.25 -4.44 7.72
CA ILE A 39 18.28 -4.50 8.82
C ILE A 39 18.31 -3.16 9.56
N ALA A 40 17.21 -2.44 9.55
CA ALA A 40 17.14 -1.07 10.04
C ALA A 40 16.10 -0.85 11.17
N ASP A 41 15.62 -1.92 11.80
CA ASP A 41 14.65 -1.83 12.91
C ASP A 41 15.19 -0.95 14.05
N TYR A 42 16.47 -1.09 14.39
CA TYR A 42 17.13 -0.31 15.44
C TYR A 42 17.12 1.18 15.10
N ALA A 43 17.44 1.54 13.85
CA ALA A 43 17.48 2.94 13.42
C ALA A 43 16.09 3.59 13.46
N LEU A 44 15.05 2.85 13.09
CA LEU A 44 13.67 3.33 13.20
C LEU A 44 13.25 3.51 14.66
N LYS A 45 13.61 2.57 15.55
CA LYS A 45 13.33 2.68 16.99
C LYS A 45 14.00 3.88 17.62
N ASP A 46 15.26 4.11 17.30
CA ASP A 46 16.02 5.24 17.81
C ASP A 46 15.43 6.58 17.33
N ALA A 47 15.07 6.67 16.04
CA ALA A 47 14.38 7.84 15.49
C ALA A 47 13.05 8.12 16.21
N VAL A 48 12.25 7.08 16.44
CA VAL A 48 10.98 7.21 17.18
C VAL A 48 11.22 7.60 18.63
N ALA A 49 12.23 7.05 19.30
CA ALA A 49 12.60 7.38 20.68
C ALA A 49 13.06 8.83 20.81
N ASP A 50 13.74 9.37 19.82
CA ASP A 50 14.14 10.79 19.73
C ASP A 50 12.99 11.73 19.37
N GLY A 51 11.78 11.20 19.19
CA GLY A 51 10.57 11.98 18.87
C GLY A 51 10.49 12.45 17.43
N VAL A 52 11.22 11.82 16.51
CA VAL A 52 11.10 12.11 15.08
C VAL A 52 9.68 11.78 14.62
N MET A 53 9.07 12.71 13.90
CA MET A 53 7.73 12.56 13.32
C MET A 53 7.75 12.55 11.79
N VAL A 54 8.82 13.04 11.19
CA VAL A 54 9.05 13.00 9.73
C VAL A 54 10.42 12.39 9.49
N LEU A 55 10.44 11.20 8.91
CA LEU A 55 11.65 10.46 8.62
C LEU A 55 11.91 10.49 7.10
N ASP A 56 12.96 11.17 6.71
CA ASP A 56 13.43 11.19 5.34
C ASP A 56 14.23 9.94 5.02
N ILE A 57 13.94 9.35 3.86
CA ILE A 57 14.67 8.20 3.34
C ILE A 57 15.33 8.63 2.02
N PRO A 58 16.64 8.90 2.04
CA PRO A 58 17.38 9.25 0.83
C PRO A 58 17.39 8.13 -0.20
N TRP A 59 17.62 8.49 -1.46
CA TRP A 59 17.84 7.52 -2.53
C TRP A 59 19.00 6.59 -2.18
N ASN A 60 18.80 5.29 -2.39
CA ASN A 60 19.82 4.27 -2.14
C ASN A 60 19.76 3.17 -3.21
N VAL A 61 20.77 2.34 -3.28
CA VAL A 61 20.85 1.23 -4.25
C VAL A 61 20.54 -0.13 -3.62
N GLY A 62 20.25 -0.14 -2.32
CA GLY A 62 19.86 -1.31 -1.54
C GLY A 62 18.42 -1.25 -1.08
N ALA A 63 18.09 -2.02 -0.05
CA ALA A 63 16.79 -1.99 0.61
C ALA A 63 16.95 -1.90 2.14
N LEU A 64 16.15 -1.05 2.76
CA LEU A 64 15.97 -1.01 4.20
C LEU A 64 14.99 -2.11 4.61
N ASN A 65 15.44 -3.05 5.41
CA ASN A 65 14.62 -4.16 5.87
C ASN A 65 14.13 -3.91 7.29
N PHE A 66 12.83 -4.07 7.49
CA PHE A 66 12.17 -3.91 8.78
C PHE A 66 11.34 -5.13 9.14
N GLY A 67 11.15 -5.37 10.43
CA GLY A 67 10.20 -6.34 10.99
C GLY A 67 10.79 -7.48 11.79
N LEU A 68 12.11 -7.60 11.92
CA LEU A 68 12.70 -8.57 12.85
C LEU A 68 12.52 -8.16 14.31
N ASP A 69 12.52 -6.84 14.54
CA ASP A 69 12.22 -6.21 15.83
C ASP A 69 11.40 -4.94 15.58
N PRO A 70 10.10 -5.07 15.21
CA PRO A 70 9.34 -3.99 14.63
C PRO A 70 9.09 -2.85 15.62
N ALA A 71 9.33 -1.62 15.15
CA ALA A 71 8.98 -0.39 15.88
C ALA A 71 7.48 -0.12 15.84
N THR A 72 6.96 0.55 16.88
CA THR A 72 5.60 1.12 16.85
C THR A 72 5.67 2.57 16.37
N LEU A 73 5.07 2.82 15.22
CA LEU A 73 5.00 4.18 14.66
C LEU A 73 4.01 5.04 15.47
N PRO A 74 4.39 6.21 15.97
CA PRO A 74 3.47 7.11 16.64
C PRO A 74 2.43 7.69 15.69
N LEU A 75 1.31 8.14 16.23
CA LEU A 75 0.22 8.73 15.45
C LEU A 75 0.72 9.90 14.59
N GLY A 76 0.47 9.85 13.30
CA GLY A 76 0.86 10.91 12.37
C GLY A 76 2.30 10.83 11.86
N PHE A 77 3.03 9.74 12.15
CA PHE A 77 4.38 9.54 11.66
C PHE A 77 4.43 9.55 10.12
N GLN A 78 5.47 10.13 9.56
CA GLN A 78 5.63 10.27 8.12
C GLN A 78 6.94 9.68 7.63
N PHE A 79 6.86 8.87 6.58
CA PHE A 79 8.01 8.44 5.80
C PHE A 79 8.02 9.18 4.46
N ILE A 80 9.08 9.89 4.18
CA ILE A 80 9.26 10.67 2.95
C ILE A 80 10.46 10.13 2.18
N GLY A 81 10.22 9.44 1.09
CA GLY A 81 11.26 9.00 0.17
C GLY A 81 11.73 10.16 -0.73
N TRP A 82 12.98 10.09 -1.16
CA TRP A 82 13.54 11.04 -2.13
C TRP A 82 13.40 10.54 -3.58
N GLY A 83 12.33 9.84 -3.83
CA GLY A 83 11.95 9.33 -5.13
C GLY A 83 11.99 7.81 -5.23
N CYS A 84 11.06 7.29 -6.00
CA CYS A 84 11.03 5.88 -6.33
C CYS A 84 10.67 5.67 -7.79
N ARG A 85 11.02 4.50 -8.31
CA ARG A 85 10.63 4.03 -9.64
C ARG A 85 9.94 2.69 -9.52
N ARG A 86 8.95 2.46 -10.37
CA ARG A 86 8.35 1.14 -10.49
C ARG A 86 9.42 0.14 -10.97
N PRO A 87 9.55 -1.04 -10.34
CA PRO A 87 10.39 -2.11 -10.86
C PRO A 87 9.87 -2.57 -12.23
N TYR A 88 10.77 -3.01 -13.10
CA TYR A 88 10.41 -3.53 -14.41
C TYR A 88 9.71 -4.89 -14.29
N THR A 89 10.25 -5.74 -13.45
CA THR A 89 9.64 -7.01 -13.03
C THR A 89 9.48 -7.02 -11.52
N ILE A 90 8.81 -8.03 -10.97
CA ILE A 90 8.57 -8.19 -9.53
C ILE A 90 8.85 -9.62 -9.07
N ASP A 91 9.68 -10.35 -9.82
CA ASP A 91 9.84 -11.78 -9.66
C ASP A 91 10.73 -12.14 -8.46
N ASP A 92 11.74 -11.33 -8.19
CA ASP A 92 12.73 -11.56 -7.13
C ASP A 92 13.23 -10.26 -6.50
N ASP A 93 14.17 -10.37 -5.56
CA ASP A 93 14.75 -9.23 -4.87
C ASP A 93 15.57 -8.31 -5.78
N ASN A 94 16.16 -8.84 -6.86
CA ASN A 94 16.95 -8.07 -7.82
C ASN A 94 16.06 -7.19 -8.71
N SER A 95 14.77 -7.52 -8.82
CA SER A 95 13.80 -6.71 -9.55
C SER A 95 13.69 -5.28 -9.00
N PHE A 96 14.09 -5.05 -7.76
CA PHE A 96 14.03 -3.75 -7.08
C PHE A 96 15.34 -2.97 -7.15
N LEU A 97 16.36 -3.48 -7.82
CA LEU A 97 17.58 -2.73 -8.07
C LEU A 97 17.27 -1.42 -8.81
N ASN A 98 17.87 -0.33 -8.34
CA ASN A 98 17.66 1.01 -8.90
C ASN A 98 16.22 1.55 -8.86
N CYS A 99 15.36 0.99 -8.01
CA CYS A 99 14.02 1.54 -7.77
C CYS A 99 14.04 2.79 -6.88
N GLY A 100 15.17 3.16 -6.31
CA GLY A 100 15.32 4.29 -5.41
C GLY A 100 15.09 3.88 -3.96
N VAL A 101 14.14 4.51 -3.30
CA VAL A 101 13.84 4.20 -1.89
C VAL A 101 13.04 2.91 -1.81
N VAL A 102 13.66 1.84 -1.31
CA VAL A 102 13.00 0.54 -1.10
C VAL A 102 12.96 0.21 0.40
N ILE A 103 11.75 0.03 0.92
CA ILE A 103 11.48 -0.57 2.23
C ILE A 103 10.97 -1.99 2.00
N ARG A 104 11.65 -2.96 2.58
CA ARG A 104 11.36 -4.38 2.44
C ARG A 104 11.03 -5.01 3.79
N VAL A 105 10.07 -5.91 3.80
CA VAL A 105 9.84 -6.75 4.98
C VAL A 105 11.03 -7.69 5.15
N ALA A 106 11.60 -7.75 6.35
CA ALA A 106 12.74 -8.61 6.63
C ALA A 106 12.38 -10.10 6.45
N ALA A 107 13.34 -10.91 6.03
CA ALA A 107 13.10 -12.34 5.86
C ALA A 107 12.66 -12.99 7.19
N GLY A 108 11.56 -13.73 7.16
CA GLY A 108 10.96 -14.34 8.35
C GLY A 108 10.05 -13.43 9.18
N ALA A 109 9.95 -12.14 8.84
CA ALA A 109 8.99 -11.23 9.46
C ALA A 109 7.63 -11.26 8.74
N SER A 110 6.56 -10.93 9.45
CA SER A 110 5.20 -10.87 8.88
C SER A 110 4.82 -9.46 8.45
N PHE A 111 5.41 -8.44 9.03
CA PHE A 111 5.11 -7.02 8.80
C PHE A 111 6.31 -6.16 9.23
N PRO A 112 6.50 -4.96 8.64
CA PRO A 112 7.71 -4.15 8.90
C PRO A 112 7.64 -3.35 10.21
N PHE A 113 6.47 -2.88 10.61
CA PHE A 113 6.27 -2.05 11.80
C PHE A 113 4.82 -2.09 12.28
N TYR A 114 4.61 -1.77 13.54
CA TYR A 114 3.27 -1.54 14.10
C TYR A 114 2.80 -0.12 13.81
N SER A 115 1.49 0.06 13.65
CA SER A 115 0.90 1.36 13.39
C SER A 115 -0.12 1.77 14.45
N THR A 116 -0.14 3.07 14.73
CA THR A 116 -1.20 3.73 15.51
C THR A 116 -2.14 4.59 14.65
N GLY A 117 -1.88 4.70 13.33
CA GLY A 117 -2.74 5.37 12.36
C GLY A 117 -2.31 6.77 11.92
N ARG A 118 -3.02 7.30 10.92
CA ARG A 118 -2.83 8.64 10.33
C ARG A 118 -1.42 8.91 9.79
N HIS A 119 -0.77 7.90 9.21
CA HIS A 119 0.56 8.03 8.63
C HIS A 119 0.54 8.71 7.27
N VAL A 120 1.71 9.21 6.87
CA VAL A 120 1.96 9.64 5.48
C VAL A 120 3.15 8.84 4.95
N PHE A 121 2.95 8.22 3.80
CA PHE A 121 4.01 7.56 3.04
C PHE A 121 4.08 8.21 1.66
N ARG A 122 5.27 8.65 1.28
CA ARG A 122 5.49 9.31 0.00
C ARG A 122 6.74 8.81 -0.69
N ASP A 123 6.59 8.53 -2.01
CA ASP A 123 7.70 8.21 -2.91
C ASP A 123 8.59 7.05 -2.43
N ILE A 124 7.96 5.96 -1.96
CA ILE A 124 8.61 4.77 -1.42
C ILE A 124 8.09 3.53 -2.14
N VAL A 125 8.99 2.62 -2.46
CA VAL A 125 8.66 1.26 -2.87
C VAL A 125 8.63 0.35 -1.63
N PHE A 126 7.50 -0.28 -1.39
CA PHE A 126 7.33 -1.31 -0.37
C PHE A 126 7.33 -2.69 -1.01
N ASP A 127 8.11 -3.59 -0.46
CA ASP A 127 8.28 -4.97 -0.95
C ASP A 127 8.04 -5.99 0.16
N GLY A 128 7.02 -6.82 -0.01
CA GLY A 128 6.63 -7.89 0.92
C GLY A 128 7.34 -9.23 0.68
N ARG A 129 8.14 -9.38 -0.35
CA ARG A 129 8.93 -10.55 -0.77
C ARG A 129 8.17 -11.70 -1.43
N ASP A 130 7.10 -12.21 -0.82
CA ASP A 130 6.60 -13.55 -1.18
C ASP A 130 5.08 -13.72 -1.14
N LYS A 131 4.35 -12.62 -1.01
CA LYS A 131 2.88 -12.60 -0.82
C LYS A 131 2.37 -13.23 0.48
N THR A 132 3.22 -13.39 1.49
CA THR A 132 2.79 -13.89 2.81
C THR A 132 2.78 -12.80 3.87
N THR A 133 3.40 -11.67 3.60
CA THR A 133 3.57 -10.55 4.52
C THR A 133 2.52 -9.46 4.31
N TYR A 134 2.43 -8.55 5.27
CA TYR A 134 1.47 -7.44 5.29
C TYR A 134 2.19 -6.13 5.61
N LEU A 135 1.92 -5.06 4.87
CA LEU A 135 2.41 -3.73 5.25
C LEU A 135 1.56 -3.12 6.36
N PHE A 136 0.23 -3.19 6.20
CA PHE A 136 -0.73 -2.58 7.10
C PHE A 136 -1.16 -3.57 8.18
N TYR A 137 -0.41 -3.63 9.26
CA TYR A 137 -0.68 -4.48 10.39
C TYR A 137 -0.79 -3.67 11.68
N SER A 138 -1.82 -3.92 12.48
CA SER A 138 -1.96 -3.39 13.83
C SER A 138 -2.37 -4.53 14.77
N PRO A 139 -1.68 -4.74 15.89
CA PRO A 139 -2.04 -5.75 16.87
C PRO A 139 -3.33 -5.40 17.60
N ASP A 140 -3.63 -4.10 17.71
CA ASP A 140 -4.83 -3.60 18.35
C ASP A 140 -5.98 -3.51 17.33
N THR A 141 -7.10 -4.12 17.69
CA THR A 141 -8.32 -4.11 16.89
C THR A 141 -8.98 -2.74 16.81
N ALA A 142 -8.64 -1.84 17.70
CA ALA A 142 -9.21 -0.49 17.80
C ALA A 142 -8.42 0.56 17.00
N THR A 143 -7.11 0.36 16.80
CA THR A 143 -6.27 1.29 16.04
C THR A 143 -6.04 0.75 14.63
N GLN A 144 -6.86 1.22 13.71
CA GLN A 144 -6.71 0.96 12.29
C GLN A 144 -5.77 2.01 11.68
N PHE A 145 -5.17 1.73 10.52
CA PHE A 145 -4.44 2.72 9.72
C PHE A 145 -5.33 3.87 9.20
N ASN A 146 -6.36 4.22 9.96
CA ASN A 146 -7.33 5.24 9.57
C ASN A 146 -6.67 6.57 9.28
N GLY A 147 -7.11 7.24 8.22
CA GLY A 147 -6.60 8.53 7.81
C GLY A 147 -5.19 8.50 7.20
N THR A 148 -4.64 7.33 6.90
CA THR A 148 -3.34 7.20 6.23
C THR A 148 -3.39 7.76 4.81
N ARG A 149 -2.32 8.45 4.43
CA ARG A 149 -2.12 9.03 3.10
C ARG A 149 -0.93 8.39 2.41
N LEU A 150 -1.15 7.96 1.18
CA LEU A 150 -0.17 7.30 0.32
C LEU A 150 0.00 8.14 -0.95
N GLU A 151 1.22 8.54 -1.29
CA GLU A 151 1.50 9.37 -2.46
C GLU A 151 2.69 8.84 -3.24
N GLY A 152 2.48 8.49 -4.51
CA GLY A 152 3.56 8.02 -5.38
C GLY A 152 4.25 6.73 -4.91
N CYS A 153 3.61 5.94 -4.05
CA CYS A 153 4.19 4.73 -3.49
C CYS A 153 3.99 3.51 -4.39
N GLY A 154 4.88 2.53 -4.25
CA GLY A 154 4.74 1.21 -4.84
C GLY A 154 4.51 0.13 -3.78
N PHE A 155 3.62 -0.84 -4.02
CA PHE A 155 3.30 -1.94 -3.11
C PHE A 155 3.38 -3.25 -3.89
N TYR A 156 4.37 -4.08 -3.55
CA TYR A 156 4.70 -5.26 -4.32
C TYR A 156 4.90 -6.49 -3.44
N ARG A 157 4.45 -7.66 -3.94
CA ARG A 157 4.67 -8.98 -3.34
C ARG A 157 4.18 -9.13 -1.89
N PHE A 158 3.11 -8.42 -1.52
CA PHE A 158 2.40 -8.61 -0.26
C PHE A 158 1.26 -9.62 -0.40
N ALA A 159 0.82 -10.22 0.72
CA ALA A 159 -0.46 -10.93 0.75
C ALA A 159 -1.62 -9.97 0.42
N ILE A 160 -1.54 -8.74 0.91
CA ILE A 160 -2.43 -7.63 0.60
C ILE A 160 -1.58 -6.37 0.40
N GLY A 161 -1.65 -5.75 -0.78
CA GLY A 161 -0.88 -4.55 -1.10
C GLY A 161 -1.33 -3.35 -0.26
N ILE A 162 -2.59 -2.97 -0.35
CA ILE A 162 -3.22 -1.92 0.46
C ILE A 162 -4.49 -2.49 1.09
N GLY A 163 -4.57 -2.49 2.42
CA GLY A 163 -5.76 -2.95 3.10
C GLY A 163 -5.48 -3.82 4.30
N TRP A 164 -6.55 -4.35 4.87
CA TRP A 164 -6.48 -5.12 6.10
C TRP A 164 -6.54 -6.63 5.85
N ALA A 165 -5.62 -7.37 6.47
CA ALA A 165 -5.68 -8.82 6.55
C ALA A 165 -6.78 -9.23 7.53
N SER A 166 -7.82 -9.93 7.06
CA SER A 166 -8.87 -10.38 7.95
C SER A 166 -8.44 -11.62 8.76
N GLY A 167 -8.42 -11.47 10.06
CA GLY A 167 -8.50 -12.59 10.99
C GLY A 167 -9.73 -12.39 11.89
N GLY A 168 -10.88 -12.95 11.57
CA GLY A 168 -12.10 -12.83 12.38
C GLY A 168 -12.98 -11.63 12.00
N ALA A 169 -13.53 -10.89 12.97
CA ALA A 169 -14.48 -9.80 12.71
C ALA A 169 -13.99 -8.83 11.64
N ALA A 170 -14.91 -8.41 10.77
CA ALA A 170 -14.61 -7.52 9.64
C ALA A 170 -13.80 -6.29 10.09
N ARG A 171 -12.63 -6.14 9.52
CA ARG A 171 -11.74 -5.03 9.81
C ARG A 171 -11.44 -4.28 8.52
N TYR A 172 -11.41 -2.97 8.63
CA TYR A 172 -11.24 -2.07 7.51
C TYR A 172 -10.16 -1.06 7.80
N ILE A 173 -9.53 -0.55 6.76
CA ILE A 173 -8.79 0.71 6.85
C ILE A 173 -9.74 1.81 6.43
N GLY A 174 -10.06 2.72 7.36
CA GLY A 174 -10.97 3.82 7.11
C GLY A 174 -10.27 5.10 6.71
N THR A 175 -10.97 5.91 5.92
CA THR A 175 -10.54 7.27 5.52
C THR A 175 -9.13 7.34 4.91
N MET A 176 -8.64 6.25 4.33
CA MET A 176 -7.35 6.21 3.62
C MET A 176 -7.45 7.01 2.31
N LYS A 177 -6.37 7.66 1.96
CA LYS A 177 -6.22 8.37 0.68
C LYS A 177 -4.97 7.90 -0.04
N ALA A 178 -5.11 7.36 -1.24
CA ALA A 178 -4.00 6.90 -2.07
C ALA A 178 -3.99 7.62 -3.41
N TYR A 179 -2.85 8.21 -3.77
CA TYR A 179 -2.66 8.98 -4.98
C TYR A 179 -1.47 8.46 -5.78
N PHE A 180 -1.71 8.15 -7.06
CA PHE A 180 -0.69 7.78 -8.02
C PHE A 180 0.20 6.61 -7.57
N CYS A 181 -0.37 5.67 -6.81
CA CYS A 181 0.32 4.50 -6.32
C CYS A 181 0.35 3.39 -7.38
N SER A 182 1.38 2.54 -7.30
CA SER A 182 1.49 1.32 -8.09
C SER A 182 1.36 0.10 -7.19
N ILE A 183 0.38 -0.78 -7.47
CA ILE A 183 0.02 -1.91 -6.61
C ILE A 183 0.04 -3.15 -7.48
N SER A 184 1.07 -3.98 -7.34
CA SER A 184 1.30 -5.06 -8.32
C SER A 184 1.93 -6.31 -7.70
N GLY A 185 1.56 -7.48 -8.22
CA GLY A 185 2.11 -8.76 -7.79
C GLY A 185 1.76 -9.17 -6.37
N ASN A 186 0.67 -8.66 -5.84
CA ASN A 186 0.17 -9.01 -4.52
C ASN A 186 -0.86 -10.16 -4.60
N GLY A 187 -1.21 -10.75 -3.47
CA GLY A 187 -2.40 -11.60 -3.36
C GLY A 187 -3.65 -10.77 -3.69
N ASP A 188 -4.13 -9.94 -2.77
CA ASP A 188 -5.08 -8.89 -3.10
C ASP A 188 -4.31 -7.57 -3.32
N GLY A 189 -4.57 -6.87 -4.41
CA GLY A 189 -3.99 -5.53 -4.60
C GLY A 189 -4.50 -4.57 -3.54
N VAL A 190 -5.82 -4.49 -3.40
CA VAL A 190 -6.51 -3.67 -2.40
C VAL A 190 -7.58 -4.50 -1.70
N ARG A 191 -7.68 -4.40 -0.39
CA ARG A 191 -8.68 -5.15 0.38
C ARG A 191 -9.26 -4.35 1.54
N ASN A 192 -10.59 -4.42 1.66
CA ASN A 192 -11.34 -3.95 2.83
C ASN A 192 -11.01 -2.52 3.28
N LEU A 193 -11.25 -1.56 2.40
CA LEU A 193 -11.28 -0.14 2.71
C LEU A 193 -12.71 0.31 3.05
N ILE A 194 -12.82 1.36 3.88
CA ILE A 194 -14.09 2.04 4.17
C ILE A 194 -13.88 3.56 4.15
N ASP A 195 -14.84 4.31 3.61
CA ASP A 195 -14.79 5.78 3.53
C ASP A 195 -13.48 6.30 2.91
N SER A 196 -12.92 5.56 1.97
CA SER A 196 -11.56 5.76 1.47
C SER A 196 -11.56 6.21 0.01
N MET A 197 -10.45 6.81 -0.42
CA MET A 197 -10.29 7.29 -1.78
C MET A 197 -8.98 6.84 -2.38
N MET A 198 -9.04 6.36 -3.63
CA MET A 198 -7.87 6.11 -4.46
C MET A 198 -8.01 6.88 -5.78
N PHE A 199 -6.96 7.55 -6.20
CA PHE A 199 -6.97 8.34 -7.42
C PHE A 199 -5.69 8.17 -8.24
N GLY A 200 -5.86 7.89 -9.55
CA GLY A 200 -4.74 7.75 -10.48
C GLY A 200 -3.81 6.56 -10.20
N CYS A 201 -4.28 5.55 -9.46
CA CYS A 201 -3.48 4.38 -9.10
C CYS A 201 -3.47 3.34 -10.21
N THR A 202 -2.36 2.59 -10.32
CA THR A 202 -2.28 1.40 -11.17
C THR A 202 -2.34 0.15 -10.29
N ILE A 203 -3.31 -0.73 -10.54
CA ILE A 203 -3.55 -1.96 -9.80
C ILE A 203 -3.47 -3.10 -10.80
N ASN A 204 -2.36 -3.84 -10.83
CA ASN A 204 -2.18 -4.85 -11.88
C ASN A 204 -1.38 -6.08 -11.43
N ALA A 205 -1.57 -7.18 -12.15
CA ALA A 205 -0.86 -8.44 -11.93
C ALA A 205 -0.96 -8.96 -10.47
N ASN A 206 -2.06 -8.67 -9.77
CA ASN A 206 -2.39 -9.25 -8.47
C ASN A 206 -3.22 -10.53 -8.67
N ASP A 207 -3.39 -11.34 -7.62
CA ASP A 207 -4.34 -12.46 -7.71
C ASP A 207 -5.77 -11.92 -7.80
N ARG A 208 -6.11 -10.85 -7.03
CA ARG A 208 -7.29 -9.99 -7.24
C ARG A 208 -6.89 -8.52 -7.21
N GLY A 209 -7.53 -7.69 -8.02
CA GLY A 209 -7.26 -6.25 -8.04
C GLY A 209 -7.75 -5.56 -6.77
N VAL A 210 -9.06 -5.39 -6.65
CA VAL A 210 -9.73 -4.79 -5.49
C VAL A 210 -10.76 -5.77 -4.96
N ALA A 211 -10.72 -6.09 -3.68
CA ALA A 211 -11.65 -6.99 -2.99
C ALA A 211 -12.26 -6.30 -1.76
N LEU A 212 -13.52 -5.93 -1.84
CA LEU A 212 -14.26 -5.28 -0.77
C LEU A 212 -15.31 -6.24 -0.20
N THR A 213 -15.19 -6.59 1.07
CA THR A 213 -16.04 -7.62 1.68
C THR A 213 -16.59 -7.18 3.03
N GLY A 214 -17.76 -7.71 3.39
CA GLY A 214 -18.31 -7.65 4.76
C GLY A 214 -18.51 -6.25 5.33
N GLY A 215 -18.94 -5.25 4.55
CA GLY A 215 -19.18 -3.88 5.01
C GLY A 215 -18.08 -2.86 4.65
N ALA A 216 -17.18 -3.18 3.74
CA ALA A 216 -16.18 -2.27 3.18
C ALA A 216 -16.84 -1.24 2.23
N ASN A 217 -17.53 -0.26 2.75
CA ASN A 217 -18.43 0.63 2.03
C ASN A 217 -17.85 2.02 1.77
N ASN A 218 -18.57 2.82 0.97
CA ASN A 218 -18.32 4.25 0.72
C ASN A 218 -16.92 4.54 0.18
N ASN A 219 -16.39 3.71 -0.69
CA ASN A 219 -15.08 3.96 -1.27
C ASN A 219 -15.21 4.63 -2.63
N PHE A 220 -14.28 5.51 -2.94
CA PHE A 220 -14.16 6.19 -4.22
C PHE A 220 -12.86 5.82 -4.93
N PHE A 221 -12.99 5.29 -6.13
CA PHE A 221 -11.88 4.96 -7.02
C PHE A 221 -12.00 5.82 -8.29
N GLY A 222 -11.04 6.70 -8.53
CA GLY A 222 -11.09 7.65 -9.63
C GLY A 222 -9.85 7.64 -10.52
N GLY A 223 -10.04 7.51 -11.83
CA GLY A 223 -8.96 7.54 -12.81
C GLY A 223 -7.91 6.46 -12.63
N CYS A 224 -8.24 5.35 -11.98
CA CYS A 224 -7.31 4.24 -11.78
C CYS A 224 -7.26 3.32 -13.02
N ARG A 225 -6.25 2.51 -13.07
CA ARG A 225 -6.07 1.45 -14.05
C ARG A 225 -5.98 0.12 -13.33
N ASN A 226 -7.02 -0.72 -13.46
CA ASN A 226 -7.09 -2.03 -12.81
C ASN A 226 -7.11 -3.13 -13.87
N GLU A 227 -6.00 -3.88 -13.97
CA GLU A 227 -5.81 -4.78 -15.11
C GLU A 227 -4.87 -5.96 -14.83
N TRP A 228 -4.95 -6.99 -15.64
CA TRP A 228 -4.06 -8.16 -15.60
C TRP A 228 -4.06 -8.91 -14.26
N ASN A 229 -5.13 -8.82 -13.48
CA ASN A 229 -5.26 -9.62 -12.27
C ASN A 229 -5.74 -11.02 -12.64
N THR A 230 -5.23 -12.05 -11.99
CA THR A 230 -5.57 -13.44 -12.30
C THR A 230 -7.00 -13.82 -11.90
N GLY A 231 -7.58 -13.12 -10.95
CA GLY A 231 -8.99 -13.20 -10.55
C GLY A 231 -9.80 -12.01 -11.06
N ASP A 232 -10.57 -11.41 -10.17
CA ASP A 232 -11.40 -10.25 -10.48
C ASP A 232 -10.60 -8.95 -10.39
N ASN A 233 -10.87 -7.99 -11.29
CA ASN A 233 -10.30 -6.66 -11.14
C ASN A 233 -11.00 -5.90 -10.01
N TRP A 234 -12.34 -5.90 -10.00
CA TRP A 234 -13.18 -5.27 -8.98
C TRP A 234 -14.15 -6.30 -8.42
N TYR A 235 -14.08 -6.57 -7.14
CA TYR A 235 -14.96 -7.52 -6.45
C TYR A 235 -15.56 -6.89 -5.20
N ALA A 236 -16.88 -7.00 -5.05
CA ALA A 236 -17.61 -6.63 -3.85
C ALA A 236 -18.47 -7.80 -3.36
N TYR A 237 -18.52 -8.03 -2.05
CA TYR A 237 -19.39 -8.99 -1.39
C TYR A 237 -19.85 -8.43 -0.05
N GLN A 238 -21.18 -8.29 0.15
CA GLN A 238 -21.74 -7.63 1.33
C GLN A 238 -21.13 -6.22 1.55
N SER A 239 -20.98 -5.46 0.46
CA SER A 239 -20.25 -4.20 0.40
C SER A 239 -20.98 -3.27 -0.58
N VAL A 240 -21.37 -2.10 -0.14
CA VAL A 240 -22.27 -1.18 -0.88
C VAL A 240 -21.67 0.22 -1.02
N GLU A 241 -22.28 1.02 -1.90
CA GLU A 241 -21.96 2.45 -2.08
C GLU A 241 -20.50 2.71 -2.51
N ASN A 242 -19.87 1.71 -3.15
CA ASN A 242 -18.55 1.88 -3.72
C ASN A 242 -18.65 2.46 -5.12
N GLN A 243 -17.82 3.44 -5.44
CA GLN A 243 -17.87 4.20 -6.68
C GLN A 243 -16.61 3.99 -7.50
N ILE A 244 -16.78 3.74 -8.78
CA ILE A 244 -15.71 3.64 -9.76
C ILE A 244 -15.96 4.70 -10.84
N PHE A 245 -15.02 5.62 -11.03
CA PHE A 245 -15.15 6.75 -11.91
C PHE A 245 -13.97 6.89 -12.88
N GLY A 246 -14.23 6.89 -14.19
CA GLY A 246 -13.22 7.13 -15.21
C GLY A 246 -12.12 6.04 -15.27
N GLU A 247 -12.47 4.79 -15.04
CA GLU A 247 -11.54 3.69 -14.87
C GLU A 247 -11.31 2.91 -16.16
N LEU A 248 -10.07 2.40 -16.31
CA LEU A 248 -9.78 1.31 -17.23
C LEU A 248 -9.73 -0.01 -16.46
N CYS A 249 -10.65 -0.91 -16.78
CA CYS A 249 -10.72 -2.26 -16.27
C CYS A 249 -10.43 -3.25 -17.42
N ASP A 250 -9.27 -3.88 -17.40
CA ASP A 250 -8.82 -4.68 -18.54
C ASP A 250 -8.23 -6.04 -18.09
N ARG A 251 -8.45 -7.08 -18.89
CA ARG A 251 -7.83 -8.40 -18.74
C ARG A 251 -7.88 -9.00 -17.34
N ALA A 252 -9.03 -8.96 -16.68
CA ALA A 252 -9.26 -9.78 -15.49
C ALA A 252 -9.35 -11.25 -15.88
N GLY A 253 -8.74 -12.13 -15.11
CA GLY A 253 -8.85 -13.57 -15.33
C GLY A 253 -10.27 -14.10 -15.13
N ARG A 254 -11.07 -13.42 -14.26
CA ARG A 254 -12.49 -13.73 -14.03
C ARG A 254 -13.35 -12.54 -14.42
N GLY A 255 -13.83 -11.75 -13.47
CA GLY A 255 -14.72 -10.64 -13.73
C GLY A 255 -13.99 -9.30 -13.81
N GLY A 256 -14.38 -8.45 -14.76
CA GLY A 256 -13.92 -7.06 -14.77
C GLY A 256 -14.46 -6.29 -13.57
N VAL A 257 -15.79 -6.33 -13.40
CA VAL A 257 -16.49 -5.79 -12.21
C VAL A 257 -17.47 -6.85 -11.72
N VAL A 258 -17.38 -7.21 -10.44
CA VAL A 258 -18.23 -8.22 -9.82
C VAL A 258 -18.94 -7.62 -8.61
N ALA A 259 -20.27 -7.68 -8.60
CA ALA A 259 -21.10 -7.40 -7.45
C ALA A 259 -21.69 -8.75 -6.96
N GLY A 260 -21.12 -9.29 -5.91
CA GLY A 260 -21.63 -10.48 -5.24
C GLY A 260 -22.80 -10.15 -4.31
N ALA A 261 -23.29 -11.14 -3.56
CA ALA A 261 -24.47 -11.01 -2.74
C ALA A 261 -24.44 -9.77 -1.82
N LYS A 262 -25.57 -9.02 -1.78
CA LYS A 262 -25.76 -7.80 -0.96
C LYS A 262 -24.70 -6.72 -1.23
N SER A 263 -24.31 -6.56 -2.50
CA SER A 263 -23.30 -5.58 -2.92
C SER A 263 -23.81 -4.64 -3.96
N SER A 264 -23.20 -3.46 -4.07
CA SER A 264 -23.44 -2.51 -5.14
C SER A 264 -22.18 -1.75 -5.54
N TRP A 265 -22.12 -1.47 -6.85
CA TRP A 265 -21.15 -0.55 -7.43
C TRP A 265 -21.87 0.59 -8.12
N ILE A 266 -21.37 1.81 -7.97
CA ILE A 266 -21.76 2.96 -8.79
C ILE A 266 -20.67 3.13 -9.84
N LEU A 267 -21.00 2.90 -11.10
CA LEU A 267 -20.08 2.94 -12.24
C LEU A 267 -20.31 4.21 -13.06
N ASN A 268 -19.29 5.00 -13.28
CA ASN A 268 -19.35 6.17 -14.13
C ASN A 268 -18.10 6.27 -15.02
N GLY A 269 -18.27 6.22 -16.33
CA GLY A 269 -17.16 6.27 -17.29
C GLY A 269 -16.19 5.09 -17.20
N VAL A 270 -16.66 3.92 -16.76
CA VAL A 270 -15.84 2.71 -16.61
C VAL A 270 -15.78 1.97 -17.94
N ASN A 271 -14.56 1.70 -18.39
CA ASN A 271 -14.32 0.90 -19.60
C ASN A 271 -13.87 -0.49 -19.19
N VAL A 272 -14.76 -1.48 -19.25
CA VAL A 272 -14.48 -2.89 -18.98
C VAL A 272 -14.24 -3.61 -20.30
N ARG A 273 -13.11 -4.30 -20.41
CA ARG A 273 -12.76 -5.01 -21.64
C ARG A 273 -11.86 -6.24 -21.37
N ARG A 274 -11.90 -7.18 -22.29
CA ARG A 274 -11.02 -8.36 -22.34
C ARG A 274 -10.92 -9.12 -21.01
N SER A 275 -12.04 -9.26 -20.31
CA SER A 275 -12.10 -9.91 -19.00
C SER A 275 -12.96 -11.17 -19.06
N GLY A 276 -12.73 -12.11 -18.16
CA GLY A 276 -13.50 -13.36 -17.99
C GLY A 276 -12.85 -14.61 -18.55
N ALA A 277 -13.36 -15.78 -18.15
CA ALA A 277 -13.00 -17.12 -18.67
C ALA A 277 -11.49 -17.40 -18.70
N ASN A 278 -10.78 -17.10 -17.60
CA ASN A 278 -9.34 -17.27 -17.48
C ASN A 278 -8.51 -16.41 -18.45
N GLN A 279 -9.09 -15.35 -18.99
CA GLN A 279 -8.25 -14.31 -19.59
C GLN A 279 -7.37 -13.72 -18.48
N PRO A 280 -6.10 -13.63 -18.66
CA PRO A 280 -5.52 -12.46 -19.28
C PRO A 280 -4.71 -12.79 -20.53
N VAL A 281 -4.72 -14.00 -20.97
CA VAL A 281 -3.80 -14.46 -22.00
C VAL A 281 -4.38 -14.21 -23.38
N GLY A 282 -3.62 -13.49 -24.18
CA GLY A 282 -3.95 -13.28 -25.58
C GLY A 282 -4.72 -11.98 -25.87
N ASN A 283 -4.93 -11.73 -27.13
CA ASN A 283 -5.63 -10.57 -27.68
C ASN A 283 -7.12 -10.86 -27.91
N ASP A 284 -7.74 -11.67 -27.06
CA ASP A 284 -9.16 -11.92 -27.18
C ASP A 284 -9.95 -10.70 -26.66
N TYR A 285 -10.61 -10.04 -27.58
CA TYR A 285 -11.44 -8.86 -27.32
C TYR A 285 -12.90 -9.24 -27.11
N SER A 286 -13.23 -10.53 -27.05
CA SER A 286 -14.61 -11.02 -27.13
C SER A 286 -15.39 -10.93 -25.82
N ALA A 287 -14.73 -10.77 -24.67
CA ALA A 287 -15.39 -10.81 -23.38
C ALA A 287 -15.20 -9.52 -22.55
N ASN A 288 -16.32 -8.86 -22.29
CA ASN A 288 -16.44 -7.76 -21.34
C ASN A 288 -17.41 -8.24 -20.26
N PHE A 289 -16.93 -8.43 -19.02
CA PHE A 289 -17.77 -8.97 -17.96
C PHE A 289 -17.97 -7.98 -16.82
N ILE A 290 -19.24 -7.61 -16.63
CA ILE A 290 -19.79 -7.14 -15.37
C ILE A 290 -20.64 -8.28 -14.85
N ILE A 291 -20.28 -8.85 -13.71
CA ILE A 291 -21.01 -9.95 -13.08
C ILE A 291 -21.79 -9.38 -11.91
N ILE A 292 -23.09 -9.63 -11.94
CA ILE A 292 -23.97 -9.35 -10.80
C ILE A 292 -24.40 -10.73 -10.27
N ASP A 293 -23.99 -11.03 -9.06
CA ASP A 293 -24.35 -12.25 -8.34
C ASP A 293 -25.22 -11.84 -7.15
N ASP A 294 -26.50 -12.18 -7.24
CA ASP A 294 -27.56 -11.87 -6.25
C ASP A 294 -27.91 -13.08 -5.38
N GLY A 295 -27.04 -14.11 -5.42
CA GLY A 295 -27.22 -15.44 -4.79
C GLY A 295 -27.24 -15.55 -3.29
#